data_0a7c61062e5151b1c18070eab5a3aad1
#
_entry.id   0a7c61062e5151b1c18070eab5a3aad1
#
_cell.length_a   1.000
_cell.length_b   1.000
_cell.length_c   1.000
_cell.angle_alpha   90.00
_cell.angle_beta   90.00
_cell.angle_gamma   90.00
#
_symmetry.space_group_name_H-M   'P 1'
#
loop_
_entity.id
_entity.type
_entity.pdbx_description
1 polymer ?
#
loop_
_entity_poly.entity_id
_entity_poly.type
_entity_poly.pdbx_seq_one_letter_code
_entity_poly.pdbx_strand_id
1 'polypeptide(L)'
;MNKTNRKNSRTILSSMEEVVSMAKEHSLSEKFYEEAEKSLKYIARVLLLSKDEALILSLFFEKSSSWRIRISDIAEMINTSNIRIISMMNIADGLAKKGYLQESNSKEERYYTVPMEVIDSIRRNVCYIPKPLSNLTFDEFFDRLSNIFDDDDIALWRRENKLYDLVSANMHLPYCKVASSYELKNFDFILLHLFANRLINEDDDMIGTHDWEDIIDSKRAVRRILKELKRGESPLIQKGIFETKTDEGVRDPNYYHLTDKAKEE
;
A
#
# COMPACT_ATOMS: atom_id res chain seq x y z
N MET A 1 51.18 1.30 20.37
CA MET A 1 50.08 0.74 19.55
C MET A 1 48.78 1.00 20.28
N ASN A 2 48.10 2.09 19.92
CA ASN A 2 46.81 2.44 20.50
C ASN A 2 45.68 1.63 19.82
N LYS A 3 45.17 0.65 20.51
CA LYS A 3 43.89 0.02 20.13
C LYS A 3 42.79 1.03 20.43
N THR A 4 42.35 1.74 19.42
CA THR A 4 41.13 2.57 19.45
C THR A 4 39.94 1.65 19.70
N ASN A 5 39.42 1.65 20.94
CA ASN A 5 38.14 1.06 21.30
C ASN A 5 37.04 1.84 20.54
N ARG A 6 36.71 1.41 19.31
CA ARG A 6 35.45 1.77 18.68
C ARG A 6 34.36 1.13 19.58
N LYS A 7 33.79 1.90 20.49
CA LYS A 7 32.49 1.58 21.07
C LYS A 7 31.56 1.39 19.87
N ASN A 8 31.22 0.13 19.55
CA ASN A 8 30.17 -0.16 18.60
C ASN A 8 28.89 0.49 19.16
N SER A 9 28.56 1.67 18.65
CA SER A 9 27.28 2.30 19.01
C SER A 9 26.17 1.40 18.48
N ARG A 10 25.32 0.93 19.37
CA ARG A 10 24.18 0.07 19.03
C ARG A 10 23.30 0.79 18.03
N THR A 11 22.99 0.14 16.91
CA THR A 11 22.10 0.66 15.86
C THR A 11 20.85 -0.20 15.77
N ILE A 12 19.81 0.34 15.10
CA ILE A 12 18.60 -0.44 14.83
C ILE A 12 18.96 -1.67 14.01
N LEU A 13 19.76 -1.51 12.94
CA LEU A 13 20.19 -2.62 12.09
C LEU A 13 20.92 -3.70 12.87
N SER A 14 21.94 -3.35 13.67
CA SER A 14 22.67 -4.33 14.45
C SER A 14 21.79 -5.05 15.48
N SER A 15 20.81 -4.34 16.05
CA SER A 15 19.86 -4.94 16.98
C SER A 15 18.86 -5.87 16.29
N MET A 16 18.40 -5.53 15.06
CA MET A 16 17.56 -6.41 14.25
C MET A 16 18.32 -7.67 13.83
N GLU A 17 19.57 -7.55 13.41
CA GLU A 17 20.44 -8.68 13.06
C GLU A 17 20.60 -9.64 14.25
N GLU A 18 20.85 -9.11 15.47
CA GLU A 18 20.90 -9.91 16.71
C GLU A 18 19.56 -10.65 16.94
N VAL A 19 18.42 -9.95 16.84
CA VAL A 19 17.08 -10.54 17.02
C VAL A 19 16.82 -11.66 16.02
N VAL A 20 17.13 -11.44 14.76
CA VAL A 20 16.92 -12.44 13.69
C VAL A 20 17.84 -13.64 13.88
N SER A 21 19.12 -13.43 14.23
CA SER A 21 20.06 -14.51 14.50
C SER A 21 19.58 -15.40 15.64
N MET A 22 19.16 -14.79 16.77
CA MET A 22 18.62 -15.53 17.92
C MET A 22 17.31 -16.25 17.58
N ALA A 23 16.43 -15.62 16.75
CA ALA A 23 15.19 -16.25 16.31
C ALA A 23 15.47 -17.49 15.43
N LYS A 24 16.46 -17.44 14.54
CA LYS A 24 16.91 -18.60 13.74
C LYS A 24 17.49 -19.71 14.62
N GLU A 25 18.20 -19.37 15.70
CA GLU A 25 18.84 -20.34 16.58
C GLU A 25 17.85 -20.99 17.56
N HIS A 26 16.89 -20.21 18.09
CA HIS A 26 16.05 -20.64 19.22
C HIS A 26 14.55 -20.74 18.88
N SER A 27 14.15 -20.51 17.65
CA SER A 27 12.76 -20.69 17.13
C SER A 27 11.69 -20.02 18.01
N LEU A 28 11.95 -18.83 18.54
CA LEU A 28 11.07 -18.07 19.44
C LEU A 28 10.72 -18.79 20.77
N SER A 29 11.65 -19.58 21.30
CA SER A 29 11.52 -20.20 22.64
C SER A 29 11.65 -19.17 23.77
N GLU A 30 11.44 -19.60 25.04
CA GLU A 30 11.68 -18.74 26.20
C GLU A 30 13.12 -18.20 26.20
N LYS A 31 14.09 -19.05 25.86
CA LYS A 31 15.49 -18.67 25.74
C LYS A 31 15.71 -17.53 24.74
N PHE A 32 15.00 -17.56 23.58
CA PHE A 32 15.03 -16.47 22.62
C PHE A 32 14.61 -15.15 23.28
N TYR A 33 13.48 -15.11 24.00
CA TYR A 33 12.97 -13.89 24.60
C TYR A 33 13.90 -13.35 25.70
N GLU A 34 14.58 -14.21 26.44
CA GLU A 34 15.57 -13.81 27.44
C GLU A 34 16.79 -13.15 26.80
N GLU A 35 17.35 -13.79 25.77
CA GLU A 35 18.57 -13.31 25.11
C GLU A 35 18.32 -12.09 24.22
N ALA A 36 17.21 -12.06 23.46
CA ALA A 36 16.85 -10.97 22.55
C ALA A 36 16.28 -9.72 23.26
N GLU A 37 15.97 -9.80 24.56
CA GLU A 37 15.24 -8.75 25.26
C GLU A 37 15.87 -7.36 25.14
N LYS A 38 17.21 -7.27 25.24
CA LYS A 38 17.92 -5.99 25.15
C LYS A 38 17.78 -5.37 23.76
N SER A 39 17.86 -6.19 22.71
CA SER A 39 17.77 -5.76 21.32
C SER A 39 16.35 -5.38 20.95
N LEU A 40 15.37 -6.19 21.37
CA LEU A 40 13.94 -5.88 21.22
C LEU A 40 13.55 -4.57 21.92
N LYS A 41 14.00 -4.36 23.17
CA LYS A 41 13.76 -3.09 23.90
C LYS A 41 14.37 -1.88 23.18
N TYR A 42 15.56 -2.04 22.61
CA TYR A 42 16.21 -0.95 21.89
C TYR A 42 15.43 -0.58 20.63
N ILE A 43 15.10 -1.57 19.76
CA ILE A 43 14.31 -1.36 18.54
C ILE A 43 12.95 -0.74 18.89
N ALA A 44 12.23 -1.33 19.85
CA ALA A 44 10.92 -0.88 20.29
C ALA A 44 10.94 0.59 20.72
N ARG A 45 11.96 0.99 21.51
CA ARG A 45 12.10 2.37 21.97
C ARG A 45 12.38 3.34 20.83
N VAL A 46 13.29 2.99 19.90
CA VAL A 46 13.70 3.91 18.82
C VAL A 46 12.61 4.05 17.79
N LEU A 47 11.89 2.97 17.46
CA LEU A 47 10.83 2.96 16.45
C LEU A 47 9.43 3.21 17.04
N LEU A 48 9.30 3.48 18.36
CA LEU A 48 8.02 3.67 19.05
C LEU A 48 7.04 2.49 18.85
N LEU A 49 7.59 1.28 18.95
CA LEU A 49 6.87 0.01 18.78
C LEU A 49 6.79 -0.75 20.12
N SER A 50 5.90 -1.73 20.20
CA SER A 50 5.98 -2.77 21.24
C SER A 50 7.13 -3.74 20.95
N LYS A 51 7.51 -4.59 21.92
CA LYS A 51 8.54 -5.62 21.70
C LYS A 51 8.13 -6.64 20.65
N ASP A 52 6.84 -7.01 20.63
CA ASP A 52 6.31 -7.96 19.68
C ASP A 52 6.27 -7.38 18.26
N GLU A 53 5.91 -6.10 18.14
CA GLU A 53 6.00 -5.37 16.85
C GLU A 53 7.45 -5.25 16.37
N ALA A 54 8.39 -4.96 17.28
CA ALA A 54 9.83 -4.91 16.97
C ALA A 54 10.36 -6.27 16.48
N LEU A 55 9.92 -7.36 17.10
CA LEU A 55 10.24 -8.72 16.65
C LEU A 55 9.72 -8.97 15.24
N ILE A 56 8.41 -8.79 15.03
CA ILE A 56 7.78 -9.06 13.75
C ILE A 56 8.39 -8.19 12.64
N LEU A 57 8.58 -6.89 12.90
CA LEU A 57 9.24 -6.01 11.93
C LEU A 57 10.66 -6.48 11.60
N SER A 58 11.44 -6.95 12.59
CA SER A 58 12.81 -7.46 12.34
C SER A 58 12.80 -8.69 11.43
N LEU A 59 11.83 -9.59 11.61
CA LEU A 59 11.70 -10.79 10.78
C LEU A 59 11.31 -10.44 9.34
N PHE A 60 10.37 -9.50 9.16
CA PHE A 60 10.00 -9.01 7.81
C PHE A 60 11.15 -8.22 7.17
N PHE A 61 11.88 -7.43 7.95
CA PHE A 61 13.03 -6.66 7.45
C PHE A 61 14.13 -7.56 6.90
N GLU A 62 14.43 -8.69 7.53
CA GLU A 62 15.40 -9.69 7.03
C GLU A 62 15.03 -10.22 5.64
N LYS A 63 13.74 -10.27 5.33
CA LYS A 63 13.22 -10.69 4.02
C LYS A 63 12.94 -9.53 3.06
N SER A 64 13.28 -8.30 3.42
CA SER A 64 12.90 -7.08 2.68
C SER A 64 13.47 -6.97 1.27
N SER A 65 14.44 -7.82 0.90
CA SER A 65 14.89 -7.96 -0.49
C SER A 65 13.85 -8.64 -1.40
N SER A 66 12.83 -9.26 -0.81
CA SER A 66 11.72 -9.90 -1.54
C SER A 66 10.54 -8.93 -1.61
N TRP A 67 9.98 -8.74 -2.80
CA TRP A 67 8.80 -7.89 -3.03
C TRP A 67 7.53 -8.44 -2.37
N ARG A 68 7.51 -9.73 -2.05
CA ARG A 68 6.37 -10.42 -1.45
C ARG A 68 6.88 -11.36 -0.38
N ILE A 69 6.52 -11.08 0.86
CA ILE A 69 6.92 -11.88 2.00
C ILE A 69 5.66 -12.54 2.58
N ARG A 70 5.63 -13.86 2.54
CA ARG A 70 4.54 -14.64 3.13
C ARG A 70 4.85 -14.97 4.58
N ILE A 71 3.80 -15.24 5.35
CA ILE A 71 3.95 -15.74 6.73
C ILE A 71 4.71 -17.07 6.75
N SER A 72 4.49 -17.94 5.75
CA SER A 72 5.24 -19.19 5.59
C SER A 72 6.75 -18.97 5.43
N ASP A 73 7.16 -17.92 4.70
CA ASP A 73 8.58 -17.61 4.48
C ASP A 73 9.28 -17.20 5.79
N ILE A 74 8.55 -16.54 6.68
CA ILE A 74 9.03 -16.22 8.04
C ILE A 74 9.12 -17.49 8.89
N ALA A 75 8.07 -18.34 8.86
CA ALA A 75 8.06 -19.59 9.62
C ALA A 75 9.22 -20.52 9.23
N GLU A 76 9.46 -20.67 7.93
CA GLU A 76 10.58 -21.45 7.40
C GLU A 76 11.93 -20.87 7.82
N MET A 77 12.10 -19.54 7.71
CA MET A 77 13.35 -18.85 8.05
C MET A 77 13.80 -19.09 9.49
N ILE A 78 12.86 -19.13 10.44
CA ILE A 78 13.16 -19.32 11.87
C ILE A 78 12.84 -20.74 12.37
N ASN A 79 12.59 -21.67 11.45
CA ASN A 79 12.31 -23.07 11.74
C ASN A 79 11.20 -23.26 12.81
N THR A 80 10.08 -22.59 12.61
CA THR A 80 8.92 -22.66 13.52
C THR A 80 7.66 -23.06 12.76
N SER A 81 6.59 -23.41 13.49
CA SER A 81 5.32 -23.78 12.86
C SER A 81 4.59 -22.56 12.30
N ASN A 82 3.92 -22.75 11.16
CA ASN A 82 3.04 -21.72 10.58
C ASN A 82 1.95 -21.30 11.57
N ILE A 83 1.43 -22.20 12.41
CA ILE A 83 0.42 -21.87 13.42
C ILE A 83 0.93 -20.79 14.37
N ARG A 84 2.18 -20.91 14.82
CA ARG A 84 2.78 -19.91 15.73
C ARG A 84 2.92 -18.55 15.06
N ILE A 85 3.34 -18.52 13.81
CA ILE A 85 3.46 -17.27 13.04
C ILE A 85 2.08 -16.68 12.69
N ILE A 86 1.11 -17.52 12.32
CA ILE A 86 -0.27 -17.06 12.06
C ILE A 86 -0.87 -16.40 13.30
N SER A 87 -0.58 -16.88 14.51
CA SER A 87 -1.03 -16.23 15.75
C SER A 87 -0.49 -14.79 15.92
N MET A 88 0.60 -14.46 15.22
CA MET A 88 1.22 -13.13 15.24
C MET A 88 0.74 -12.22 14.08
N MET A 89 -0.16 -12.69 13.21
CA MET A 89 -0.66 -11.89 12.09
C MET A 89 -1.34 -10.59 12.52
N ASN A 90 -2.05 -10.60 13.64
CA ASN A 90 -2.66 -9.37 14.17
C ASN A 90 -1.61 -8.27 14.45
N ILE A 91 -0.38 -8.67 14.80
CA ILE A 91 0.72 -7.73 15.03
C ILE A 91 1.23 -7.19 13.68
N ALA A 92 1.35 -8.05 12.66
CA ALA A 92 1.71 -7.62 11.31
C ALA A 92 0.65 -6.67 10.72
N ASP A 93 -0.64 -6.96 10.93
CA ASP A 93 -1.75 -6.08 10.56
C ASP A 93 -1.68 -4.73 11.31
N GLY A 94 -1.28 -4.76 12.58
CA GLY A 94 -1.01 -3.56 13.37
C GLY A 94 0.15 -2.73 12.81
N LEU A 95 1.23 -3.38 12.40
CA LEU A 95 2.37 -2.73 11.72
C LEU A 95 1.98 -2.16 10.36
N ALA A 96 1.12 -2.84 9.61
CA ALA A 96 0.61 -2.34 8.34
C ALA A 96 -0.26 -1.08 8.54
N LYS A 97 -1.13 -1.06 9.54
CA LYS A 97 -1.90 0.14 9.92
C LYS A 97 -1.01 1.31 10.35
N LYS A 98 0.12 1.02 10.97
CA LYS A 98 1.13 2.03 11.37
C LYS A 98 2.08 2.42 10.22
N GLY A 99 1.94 1.82 9.03
CA GLY A 99 2.77 2.10 7.86
C GLY A 99 4.17 1.48 7.89
N TYR A 100 4.48 0.61 8.85
CA TYR A 100 5.76 -0.12 8.89
C TYR A 100 5.80 -1.31 7.92
N LEU A 101 4.65 -1.85 7.54
CA LEU A 101 4.48 -2.86 6.52
C LEU A 101 3.40 -2.38 5.54
N GLN A 102 3.51 -2.82 4.31
CA GLN A 102 2.45 -2.71 3.32
C GLN A 102 1.90 -4.11 3.06
N GLU A 103 0.59 -4.26 3.20
CA GLU A 103 -0.09 -5.51 2.95
C GLU A 103 -0.63 -5.54 1.52
N SER A 104 -0.34 -6.61 0.79
CA SER A 104 -0.94 -6.92 -0.51
C SER A 104 -1.55 -8.31 -0.49
N ASN A 105 -2.59 -8.53 -1.29
CA ASN A 105 -3.20 -9.85 -1.44
C ASN A 105 -3.30 -10.18 -2.93
N SER A 106 -2.75 -11.31 -3.30
CA SER A 106 -3.15 -11.96 -4.54
C SER A 106 -4.35 -12.89 -4.27
N LYS A 107 -4.92 -13.44 -5.34
CA LYS A 107 -6.19 -14.21 -5.31
C LYS A 107 -6.28 -15.30 -4.24
N GLU A 108 -5.17 -15.79 -3.73
CA GLU A 108 -5.11 -16.95 -2.82
C GLU A 108 -4.21 -16.72 -1.59
N GLU A 109 -3.34 -15.70 -1.58
CA GLU A 109 -2.34 -15.53 -0.53
C GLU A 109 -2.19 -14.06 -0.10
N ARG A 110 -1.87 -13.88 1.18
CA ARG A 110 -1.53 -12.60 1.78
C ARG A 110 -0.03 -12.41 1.83
N TYR A 111 0.43 -11.25 1.34
CA TYR A 111 1.84 -10.86 1.33
C TYR A 111 2.05 -9.57 2.10
N TYR A 112 3.28 -9.37 2.53
CA TYR A 112 3.71 -8.13 3.15
C TYR A 112 5.02 -7.67 2.50
N THR A 113 5.19 -6.36 2.43
CA THR A 113 6.45 -5.73 2.03
C THR A 113 6.85 -4.70 3.08
N VAL A 114 8.16 -4.45 3.21
CA VAL A 114 8.66 -3.35 4.03
C VAL A 114 8.84 -2.13 3.12
N PRO A 115 8.11 -1.02 3.35
CA PRO A 115 8.22 0.18 2.52
C PRO A 115 9.65 0.75 2.53
N MET A 116 10.06 1.35 1.40
CA MET A 116 11.42 1.87 1.24
C MET A 116 11.75 2.97 2.25
N GLU A 117 10.77 3.79 2.62
CA GLU A 117 10.90 4.84 3.64
C GLU A 117 11.20 4.27 5.04
N VAL A 118 10.64 3.11 5.35
CA VAL A 118 10.94 2.36 6.59
C VAL A 118 12.38 1.84 6.54
N ILE A 119 12.78 1.24 5.41
CA ILE A 119 14.14 0.73 5.20
C ILE A 119 15.16 1.87 5.36
N ASP A 120 14.91 3.01 4.74
CA ASP A 120 15.81 4.17 4.82
C ASP A 120 15.87 4.76 6.24
N SER A 121 14.77 4.82 6.96
CA SER A 121 14.74 5.28 8.35
C SER A 121 15.57 4.36 9.27
N ILE A 122 15.43 3.04 9.09
CA ILE A 122 16.20 2.03 9.83
C ILE A 122 17.69 2.16 9.50
N ARG A 123 18.05 2.30 8.21
CA ARG A 123 19.45 2.50 7.76
C ARG A 123 20.09 3.76 8.36
N ARG A 124 19.31 4.84 8.48
CA ARG A 124 19.76 6.11 9.09
C ARG A 124 19.73 6.08 10.61
N ASN A 125 19.26 4.99 11.21
CA ASN A 125 19.10 4.81 12.66
C ASN A 125 18.21 5.89 13.30
N VAL A 126 17.12 6.27 12.62
CA VAL A 126 16.15 7.25 13.07
C VAL A 126 14.76 6.62 13.20
N CYS A 127 13.90 7.24 14.02
CA CYS A 127 12.51 6.82 14.12
C CYS A 127 11.81 7.05 12.78
N TYR A 128 11.13 6.01 12.29
CA TYR A 128 10.19 6.18 11.19
C TYR A 128 8.94 6.88 11.69
N ILE A 129 8.57 7.95 11.04
CA ILE A 129 7.32 8.67 11.31
C ILE A 129 6.42 8.42 10.11
N PRO A 130 5.38 7.60 10.25
CA PRO A 130 4.42 7.36 9.18
C PRO A 130 3.83 8.71 8.74
N LYS A 131 3.83 8.97 7.45
CA LYS A 131 3.08 10.12 6.94
C LYS A 131 1.60 9.87 7.19
N PRO A 132 0.89 10.77 7.85
CA PRO A 132 -0.54 10.60 8.08
C PRO A 132 -1.27 10.48 6.74
N LEU A 133 -2.37 9.74 6.70
CA LEU A 133 -3.26 9.68 5.52
C LEU A 133 -4.16 10.92 5.44
N SER A 134 -4.21 11.73 6.48
CA SER A 134 -5.06 12.92 6.57
C SER A 134 -4.26 14.21 6.48
N ASN A 135 -4.91 15.29 6.08
CA ASN A 135 -4.32 16.62 5.93
C ASN A 135 -3.15 16.66 4.94
N LEU A 136 -3.23 15.86 3.89
CA LEU A 136 -2.25 15.87 2.80
C LEU A 136 -2.37 17.17 1.99
N THR A 137 -1.26 17.62 1.43
CA THR A 137 -1.28 18.59 0.34
C THR A 137 -1.85 17.93 -0.93
N PHE A 138 -2.16 18.74 -1.95
CA PHE A 138 -2.65 18.24 -3.23
C PHE A 138 -1.65 17.23 -3.85
N ASP A 139 -0.39 17.57 -3.93
CA ASP A 139 0.65 16.73 -4.51
C ASP A 139 0.82 15.42 -3.70
N GLU A 140 0.89 15.51 -2.38
CA GLU A 140 0.97 14.31 -1.51
C GLU A 140 -0.25 13.39 -1.66
N PHE A 141 -1.43 13.95 -1.89
CA PHE A 141 -2.64 13.18 -2.14
C PHE A 141 -2.53 12.39 -3.45
N PHE A 142 -2.11 13.04 -4.54
CA PHE A 142 -1.97 12.39 -5.85
C PHE A 142 -0.79 11.41 -5.89
N ASP A 143 0.30 11.65 -5.15
CA ASP A 143 1.36 10.67 -4.93
C ASP A 143 0.81 9.39 -4.23
N ARG A 144 -0.07 9.57 -3.22
CA ARG A 144 -0.71 8.43 -2.54
C ARG A 144 -1.71 7.72 -3.43
N LEU A 145 -2.41 8.45 -4.26
CA LEU A 145 -3.37 7.92 -5.21
C LEU A 145 -2.65 7.04 -6.25
N SER A 146 -1.53 7.50 -6.81
CA SER A 146 -0.67 6.73 -7.72
C SER A 146 -0.24 5.41 -7.09
N ASN A 147 0.29 5.44 -5.87
CA ASN A 147 0.71 4.22 -5.16
C ASN A 147 -0.41 3.18 -4.97
N ILE A 148 -1.69 3.60 -4.94
CA ILE A 148 -2.82 2.67 -4.88
C ILE A 148 -3.06 2.00 -6.23
N PHE A 149 -2.79 2.70 -7.34
CA PHE A 149 -2.95 2.16 -8.69
C PHE A 149 -1.75 1.33 -9.14
N ASP A 150 -0.55 1.66 -8.69
CA ASP A 150 0.70 0.93 -8.98
C ASP A 150 0.77 -0.45 -8.29
N ASP A 151 -0.14 -0.75 -7.36
CA ASP A 151 -0.25 -2.05 -6.70
C ASP A 151 -1.09 -3.01 -7.57
N ASP A 152 -0.46 -3.68 -8.53
CA ASP A 152 -1.10 -4.59 -9.50
C ASP A 152 -1.78 -5.81 -8.86
N ASP A 153 -1.35 -6.19 -7.65
CA ASP A 153 -1.83 -7.40 -6.97
C ASP A 153 -3.01 -7.15 -6.02
N ILE A 154 -3.44 -5.90 -5.89
CA ILE A 154 -4.49 -5.55 -4.96
C ILE A 154 -5.88 -5.97 -5.50
N ALA A 155 -6.64 -6.70 -4.69
CA ALA A 155 -8.03 -7.03 -5.02
C ALA A 155 -8.89 -5.76 -5.16
N LEU A 156 -9.79 -5.74 -6.15
CA LEU A 156 -10.61 -4.58 -6.50
C LEU A 156 -11.34 -3.93 -5.31
N TRP A 157 -11.99 -4.76 -4.46
CA TRP A 157 -12.70 -4.27 -3.26
C TRP A 157 -11.76 -3.60 -2.24
N ARG A 158 -10.51 -4.04 -2.18
CA ARG A 158 -9.52 -3.47 -1.27
C ARG A 158 -8.97 -2.16 -1.84
N ARG A 159 -8.79 -2.06 -3.16
CA ARG A 159 -8.46 -0.82 -3.86
C ARG A 159 -9.53 0.23 -3.58
N GLU A 160 -10.79 -0.15 -3.73
CA GLU A 160 -11.93 0.71 -3.42
C GLU A 160 -11.90 1.21 -1.97
N ASN A 161 -11.68 0.33 -0.99
CA ASN A 161 -11.57 0.73 0.42
C ASN A 161 -10.41 1.69 0.68
N LYS A 162 -9.22 1.43 0.12
CA LYS A 162 -8.07 2.34 0.25
C LYS A 162 -8.38 3.72 -0.35
N LEU A 163 -9.07 3.78 -1.47
CA LEU A 163 -9.51 5.03 -2.10
C LEU A 163 -10.51 5.77 -1.21
N TYR A 164 -11.51 5.08 -0.66
CA TYR A 164 -12.47 5.69 0.28
C TYR A 164 -11.78 6.24 1.53
N ASP A 165 -10.85 5.48 2.11
CA ASP A 165 -10.09 5.93 3.29
C ASP A 165 -9.25 7.17 2.95
N LEU A 166 -8.56 7.19 1.81
CA LEU A 166 -7.75 8.31 1.36
C LEU A 166 -8.60 9.56 1.11
N VAL A 167 -9.70 9.44 0.38
CA VAL A 167 -10.61 10.56 0.06
C VAL A 167 -11.26 11.11 1.32
N SER A 168 -11.81 10.23 2.17
CA SER A 168 -12.52 10.64 3.39
C SER A 168 -11.60 11.33 4.41
N ALA A 169 -10.34 10.92 4.48
CA ALA A 169 -9.34 11.54 5.34
C ALA A 169 -8.88 12.92 4.85
N ASN A 170 -9.17 13.28 3.59
CA ASN A 170 -8.68 14.50 2.95
C ASN A 170 -9.79 15.40 2.38
N MET A 171 -10.95 15.39 3.02
CA MET A 171 -12.11 16.21 2.62
C MET A 171 -11.89 17.73 2.66
N HIS A 172 -10.74 18.20 3.14
CA HIS A 172 -10.33 19.60 3.04
C HIS A 172 -9.91 19.97 1.60
N LEU A 173 -9.45 18.99 0.80
CA LEU A 173 -9.07 19.21 -0.60
C LEU A 173 -10.34 19.40 -1.47
N PRO A 174 -10.33 20.39 -2.40
CA PRO A 174 -11.44 20.60 -3.33
C PRO A 174 -11.79 19.34 -4.11
N TYR A 175 -10.81 18.66 -4.69
CA TYR A 175 -10.97 17.38 -5.40
C TYR A 175 -11.76 16.34 -4.59
N CYS A 176 -11.38 16.13 -3.33
CA CYS A 176 -12.06 15.12 -2.49
C CYS A 176 -13.53 15.47 -2.22
N LYS A 177 -13.85 16.77 -2.08
CA LYS A 177 -15.24 17.25 -1.93
C LYS A 177 -16.04 16.98 -3.19
N VAL A 178 -15.50 17.32 -4.35
CA VAL A 178 -16.15 17.11 -5.66
C VAL A 178 -16.35 15.61 -5.92
N ALA A 179 -15.28 14.82 -5.80
CA ALA A 179 -15.35 13.36 -5.99
C ALA A 179 -16.40 12.70 -5.07
N SER A 180 -16.49 13.14 -3.81
CA SER A 180 -17.51 12.65 -2.87
C SER A 180 -18.91 13.10 -3.23
N SER A 181 -19.09 14.32 -3.80
CA SER A 181 -20.40 14.84 -4.19
C SER A 181 -21.05 14.07 -5.33
N TYR A 182 -20.25 13.36 -6.11
CA TYR A 182 -20.77 12.50 -7.19
C TYR A 182 -21.42 11.22 -6.67
N GLU A 183 -21.26 10.85 -5.40
CA GLU A 183 -21.86 9.65 -4.79
C GLU A 183 -21.62 8.36 -5.58
N LEU A 184 -20.49 8.27 -6.26
CA LEU A 184 -20.10 7.09 -7.03
C LEU A 184 -19.75 5.93 -6.10
N LYS A 185 -19.96 4.70 -6.59
CA LYS A 185 -19.70 3.46 -5.84
C LYS A 185 -19.03 2.43 -6.73
N ASN A 186 -18.41 1.45 -6.08
CA ASN A 186 -17.81 0.32 -6.77
C ASN A 186 -16.82 0.80 -7.85
N PHE A 187 -17.00 0.27 -9.03
CA PHE A 187 -16.09 0.50 -10.14
C PHE A 187 -16.12 1.94 -10.68
N ASP A 188 -17.27 2.60 -10.72
CA ASP A 188 -17.37 4.01 -11.16
C ASP A 188 -16.53 4.94 -10.25
N PHE A 189 -16.50 4.65 -8.94
CA PHE A 189 -15.65 5.38 -8.00
C PHE A 189 -14.16 5.15 -8.28
N ILE A 190 -13.76 3.90 -8.54
CA ILE A 190 -12.37 3.57 -8.88
C ILE A 190 -11.95 4.24 -10.19
N LEU A 191 -12.82 4.20 -11.22
CA LEU A 191 -12.54 4.83 -12.50
C LEU A 191 -12.35 6.32 -12.41
N LEU A 192 -13.20 7.04 -11.67
CA LEU A 192 -13.02 8.47 -11.45
C LEU A 192 -11.60 8.79 -10.94
N HIS A 193 -11.15 8.05 -9.94
CA HIS A 193 -9.85 8.28 -9.33
C HIS A 193 -8.68 7.84 -10.25
N LEU A 194 -8.86 6.81 -11.06
CA LEU A 194 -7.88 6.40 -12.06
C LEU A 194 -7.67 7.51 -13.10
N PHE A 195 -8.76 8.07 -13.64
CA PHE A 195 -8.68 9.13 -14.63
C PHE A 195 -8.07 10.41 -14.05
N ALA A 196 -8.44 10.77 -12.83
CA ALA A 196 -7.82 11.90 -12.14
C ALA A 196 -6.33 11.67 -11.87
N ASN A 197 -5.94 10.45 -11.48
CA ASN A 197 -4.54 10.10 -11.27
C ASN A 197 -3.72 10.25 -12.55
N ARG A 198 -4.18 9.71 -13.67
CA ARG A 198 -3.48 9.81 -14.95
C ARG A 198 -3.40 11.24 -15.45
N LEU A 199 -4.49 11.98 -15.36
CA LEU A 199 -4.50 13.39 -15.75
C LEU A 199 -3.46 14.20 -14.97
N ILE A 200 -3.38 14.03 -13.65
CA ILE A 200 -2.50 14.85 -12.79
C ILE A 200 -1.05 14.36 -12.81
N ASN A 201 -0.83 13.05 -12.76
CA ASN A 201 0.52 12.50 -12.61
C ASN A 201 1.19 12.16 -13.95
N GLU A 202 0.42 11.88 -15.00
CA GLU A 202 0.94 11.41 -16.29
C GLU A 202 0.64 12.39 -17.45
N ASP A 203 -0.13 13.46 -17.20
CA ASP A 203 -0.64 14.39 -18.23
C ASP A 203 -1.43 13.65 -19.33
N ASP A 204 -2.05 12.52 -18.98
CA ASP A 204 -2.84 11.68 -19.85
C ASP A 204 -4.31 11.73 -19.47
N ASP A 205 -5.12 12.38 -20.27
CA ASP A 205 -6.55 12.52 -20.05
C ASP A 205 -7.38 11.46 -20.79
N MET A 206 -6.72 10.57 -21.55
CA MET A 206 -7.39 9.54 -22.34
C MET A 206 -7.03 8.14 -21.86
N ILE A 207 -8.03 7.40 -21.42
CA ILE A 207 -7.85 6.01 -20.99
C ILE A 207 -8.61 5.07 -21.90
N GLY A 208 -7.86 4.11 -22.46
CA GLY A 208 -8.41 3.05 -23.27
C GLY A 208 -9.08 1.95 -22.42
N THR A 209 -10.04 1.26 -23.02
CA THR A 209 -10.73 0.17 -22.32
C THR A 209 -9.83 -1.03 -21.99
N HIS A 210 -8.68 -1.16 -22.65
CA HIS A 210 -7.68 -2.18 -22.38
C HIS A 210 -6.90 -1.92 -21.08
N ASP A 211 -6.71 -0.65 -20.71
CA ASP A 211 -6.03 -0.27 -19.46
C ASP A 211 -6.79 -0.72 -18.21
N TRP A 212 -8.07 -1.06 -18.35
CA TRP A 212 -8.91 -1.52 -17.26
C TRP A 212 -8.73 -3.01 -16.96
N GLU A 213 -8.21 -3.78 -17.93
CA GLU A 213 -7.94 -5.20 -17.73
C GLU A 213 -6.86 -5.44 -16.68
N ASP A 214 -5.95 -4.48 -16.51
CA ASP A 214 -4.90 -4.50 -15.50
C ASP A 214 -5.44 -4.23 -14.08
N ILE A 215 -6.56 -3.50 -14.00
CA ILE A 215 -7.20 -3.13 -12.73
C ILE A 215 -8.27 -4.13 -12.30
N ILE A 216 -8.94 -4.77 -13.27
CA ILE A 216 -10.07 -5.65 -13.03
C ILE A 216 -9.73 -7.08 -13.41
N ASP A 217 -9.56 -7.90 -12.41
CA ASP A 217 -9.28 -9.33 -12.53
C ASP A 217 -10.30 -10.14 -13.32
N SER A 218 -11.51 -9.62 -13.56
CA SER A 218 -12.61 -10.35 -14.14
C SER A 218 -13.00 -9.83 -15.52
N LYS A 219 -12.66 -10.57 -16.57
CA LYS A 219 -13.10 -10.27 -17.95
C LYS A 219 -14.63 -10.11 -18.07
N ARG A 220 -15.41 -10.78 -17.20
CA ARG A 220 -16.89 -10.64 -17.17
C ARG A 220 -17.29 -9.29 -16.58
N ALA A 221 -16.61 -8.82 -15.55
CA ALA A 221 -16.84 -7.50 -14.96
C ALA A 221 -16.49 -6.40 -15.95
N VAL A 222 -15.30 -6.48 -16.60
CA VAL A 222 -14.89 -5.53 -17.66
C VAL A 222 -15.96 -5.42 -18.75
N ARG A 223 -16.41 -6.55 -19.31
CA ARG A 223 -17.43 -6.55 -20.37
C ARG A 223 -18.77 -5.92 -19.93
N ARG A 224 -19.18 -6.11 -18.66
CA ARG A 224 -20.41 -5.51 -18.13
C ARG A 224 -20.25 -3.99 -18.05
N ILE A 225 -19.17 -3.51 -17.47
CA ILE A 225 -18.89 -2.08 -17.31
C ILE A 225 -18.79 -1.38 -18.67
N LEU A 226 -18.06 -1.97 -19.61
CA LEU A 226 -17.98 -1.46 -20.97
C LEU A 226 -19.36 -1.35 -21.65
N LYS A 227 -20.24 -2.32 -21.40
CA LYS A 227 -21.59 -2.28 -21.95
C LYS A 227 -22.43 -1.16 -21.33
N GLU A 228 -22.30 -0.93 -20.03
CA GLU A 228 -22.97 0.15 -19.30
C GLU A 228 -22.49 1.53 -19.78
N LEU A 229 -21.17 1.71 -19.94
CA LEU A 229 -20.57 2.93 -20.49
C LEU A 229 -21.01 3.19 -21.94
N LYS A 230 -20.89 2.19 -22.83
CA LYS A 230 -21.29 2.32 -24.24
C LYS A 230 -22.77 2.64 -24.43
N ARG A 231 -23.62 2.25 -23.46
CA ARG A 231 -25.06 2.56 -23.46
C ARG A 231 -25.39 3.87 -22.79
N GLY A 232 -24.41 4.54 -22.15
CA GLY A 232 -24.66 5.73 -21.34
C GLY A 232 -25.41 5.42 -20.04
N GLU A 233 -25.39 4.17 -19.59
CA GLU A 233 -26.05 3.71 -18.36
C GLU A 233 -25.18 3.92 -17.11
N SER A 234 -23.84 4.09 -17.28
CA SER A 234 -22.92 4.36 -16.18
C SER A 234 -23.20 5.72 -15.55
N PRO A 235 -23.19 5.83 -14.22
CA PRO A 235 -23.27 7.09 -13.50
C PRO A 235 -22.23 8.12 -13.94
N LEU A 236 -21.04 7.70 -14.37
CA LEU A 236 -19.98 8.56 -14.88
C LEU A 236 -20.42 9.33 -16.14
N ILE A 237 -21.14 8.65 -17.05
CA ILE A 237 -21.68 9.28 -18.27
C ILE A 237 -22.92 10.11 -17.92
N GLN A 238 -23.85 9.57 -17.11
CA GLN A 238 -25.09 10.26 -16.76
C GLN A 238 -24.88 11.57 -16.02
N LYS A 239 -23.85 11.64 -15.18
CA LYS A 239 -23.47 12.85 -14.44
C LYS A 239 -22.58 13.81 -15.26
N GLY A 240 -22.24 13.44 -16.50
CA GLY A 240 -21.39 14.25 -17.37
C GLY A 240 -19.95 14.35 -16.87
N ILE A 241 -19.45 13.32 -16.19
CA ILE A 241 -18.08 13.24 -15.71
C ILE A 241 -17.18 12.73 -16.81
N PHE A 242 -17.62 11.68 -17.52
CA PHE A 242 -16.91 11.07 -18.64
C PHE A 242 -17.63 11.31 -19.96
N GLU A 243 -16.84 11.37 -21.00
CA GLU A 243 -17.31 11.31 -22.38
C GLU A 243 -16.37 10.44 -23.24
N THR A 244 -16.90 9.96 -24.37
CA THR A 244 -16.10 9.20 -25.34
C THR A 244 -15.27 10.14 -26.21
N LYS A 245 -14.07 9.73 -26.56
CA LYS A 245 -13.27 10.44 -27.56
C LYS A 245 -14.05 10.59 -28.86
N THR A 246 -14.02 11.80 -29.41
CA THR A 246 -14.57 12.07 -30.74
C THR A 246 -13.45 12.53 -31.64
N ASP A 247 -13.16 11.80 -32.71
CA ASP A 247 -12.16 12.16 -33.72
C ASP A 247 -12.87 12.40 -35.04
N GLU A 248 -12.65 13.58 -35.65
CA GLU A 248 -13.31 14.01 -36.88
C GLU A 248 -14.84 13.79 -36.93
N GLY A 249 -15.50 13.89 -35.77
CA GLY A 249 -16.96 13.67 -35.65
C GLY A 249 -17.36 12.20 -35.47
N VAL A 250 -16.42 11.27 -35.42
CA VAL A 250 -16.65 9.85 -35.16
C VAL A 250 -16.30 9.53 -33.70
N ARG A 251 -17.26 8.96 -32.96
CA ARG A 251 -17.04 8.51 -31.58
C ARG A 251 -16.19 7.24 -31.57
N ASP A 252 -15.09 7.24 -30.81
CA ASP A 252 -14.35 6.02 -30.48
C ASP A 252 -14.87 5.42 -29.17
N PRO A 253 -15.62 4.32 -29.21
CA PRO A 253 -16.22 3.73 -28.00
C PRO A 253 -15.22 2.96 -27.14
N ASN A 254 -13.94 2.99 -27.47
CA ASN A 254 -12.87 2.32 -26.71
C ASN A 254 -12.02 3.29 -25.89
N TYR A 255 -12.19 4.61 -26.08
CA TYR A 255 -11.48 5.62 -25.34
C TYR A 255 -12.44 6.60 -24.66
N TYR A 256 -12.15 6.89 -23.42
CA TYR A 256 -12.91 7.81 -22.58
C TYR A 256 -11.96 8.86 -22.00
N HIS A 257 -12.48 10.04 -21.71
CA HIS A 257 -11.77 11.09 -20.98
C HIS A 257 -12.72 11.83 -20.05
N LEU A 258 -12.16 12.59 -19.11
CA LEU A 258 -12.93 13.51 -18.28
C LEU A 258 -13.47 14.64 -19.15
N THR A 259 -14.73 15.01 -18.94
CA THR A 259 -15.31 16.20 -19.60
C THR A 259 -14.59 17.47 -19.16
N ASP A 260 -14.58 18.51 -19.97
CA ASP A 260 -14.00 19.79 -19.60
C ASP A 260 -14.60 20.30 -18.30
N LYS A 261 -15.90 20.14 -18.10
CA LYS A 261 -16.57 20.48 -16.85
C LYS A 261 -15.98 19.74 -15.64
N ALA A 262 -15.75 18.44 -15.77
CA ALA A 262 -15.21 17.65 -14.66
C ALA A 262 -13.73 17.97 -14.35
N LYS A 263 -12.99 18.49 -15.34
CA LYS A 263 -11.61 18.95 -15.15
C LYS A 263 -11.54 20.33 -14.44
N GLU A 264 -12.55 21.16 -14.62
CA GLU A 264 -12.64 22.50 -14.02
C GLU A 264 -13.16 22.47 -12.57
N GLU A 265 -13.94 21.45 -12.20
CA GLU A 265 -14.47 21.26 -10.83
C GLU A 265 -13.39 20.76 -9.86
#